data_bae0b46b5d2e370dc09ca4c6932cb8bd
#
_entry.id   bae0b46b5d2e370dc09ca4c6932cb8bd
#
_cell.length_a   1.000
_cell.length_b   1.000
_cell.length_c   1.000
_cell.angle_alpha   90.00
_cell.angle_beta   90.00
_cell.angle_gamma   90.00
#
_symmetry.space_group_name_H-M   'P 1'
#
loop_
_entity.id
_entity.type
_entity.pdbx_description
1 polymer ?
#
loop_
_entity_poly.entity_id
_entity_poly.type
_entity_poly.pdbx_seq_one_letter_code
_entity_poly.pdbx_strand_id
1 'polypeptide(L)'
;LASRRQRQMCIRDRYAKKLGVNTEELLISQPDTGEQALEITDTLIKSGSMSVLVVDSVAALTPRAEIEGDMGDTHVGLQARLMSQALRKLTGSISRTNTMVIFINQIRMKIGVMFGSPETTSGGNSLKFYSSVRMDIRRIGAIKDKDNIVGNTTRVKVVKNKVAPPFKVVEFDLMYGKGISKVGELIDLGAKADIVEKSGAWYAYKGEKIGQGRENAKLYLEQNPKAAAEIEMAIRE
;
A
#
# COMPACT_ATOMS: atom_id res chain seq x y z
N LEU A 1 -33.49 5.42 4.27
CA LEU A 1 -32.67 4.86 3.17
C LEU A 1 -31.30 5.49 3.25
N ALA A 2 -30.25 4.70 3.64
CA ALA A 2 -28.89 5.17 3.68
C ALA A 2 -28.43 5.63 2.28
N SER A 3 -27.77 6.79 2.19
CA SER A 3 -27.25 7.31 0.93
C SER A 3 -26.21 6.37 0.33
N ARG A 4 -25.94 6.49 -0.99
CA ARG A 4 -24.91 5.68 -1.68
C ARG A 4 -23.53 5.83 -1.02
N ARG A 5 -23.19 7.05 -0.52
CA ARG A 5 -21.97 7.35 0.25
C ARG A 5 -21.93 6.59 1.58
N GLN A 6 -23.03 6.54 2.33
CA GLN A 6 -23.11 5.80 3.61
C GLN A 6 -22.94 4.29 3.41
N ARG A 7 -23.52 3.73 2.34
CA ARG A 7 -23.35 2.30 2.02
C ARG A 7 -21.91 1.94 1.64
N GLN A 8 -21.22 2.78 0.87
CA GLN A 8 -19.81 2.58 0.55
C GLN A 8 -18.92 2.68 1.79
N MET A 9 -19.21 3.59 2.71
CA MET A 9 -18.51 3.73 3.99
C MET A 9 -18.67 2.47 4.85
N CYS A 10 -19.89 1.96 5.02
CA CYS A 10 -20.14 0.71 5.78
C CYS A 10 -19.43 -0.52 5.20
N ILE A 11 -19.27 -0.62 3.88
CA ILE A 11 -18.56 -1.72 3.24
C ILE A 11 -17.05 -1.61 3.51
N ARG A 12 -16.48 -0.40 3.42
CA ARG A 12 -15.08 -0.13 3.71
C ARG A 12 -14.76 -0.41 5.18
N ASP A 13 -15.62 0.01 6.11
CA ASP A 13 -15.45 -0.23 7.54
C ASP A 13 -15.41 -1.71 7.88
N ARG A 14 -16.30 -2.51 7.30
CA ARG A 14 -16.29 -3.97 7.49
C ARG A 14 -15.01 -4.62 6.98
N TYR A 15 -14.50 -4.15 5.85
CA TYR A 15 -13.25 -4.66 5.29
C TYR A 15 -12.04 -4.21 6.10
N ALA A 16 -11.99 -2.95 6.52
CA ALA A 16 -10.96 -2.40 7.39
C ALA A 16 -10.88 -3.15 8.73
N LYS A 17 -12.03 -3.39 9.38
CA LYS A 17 -12.10 -4.22 10.61
C LYS A 17 -11.53 -5.63 10.41
N LYS A 18 -11.82 -6.28 9.27
CA LYS A 18 -11.26 -7.60 8.95
C LYS A 18 -9.74 -7.57 8.81
N LEU A 19 -9.17 -6.45 8.38
CA LEU A 19 -7.73 -6.24 8.27
C LEU A 19 -7.08 -5.77 9.59
N GLY A 20 -7.85 -5.69 10.69
CA GLY A 20 -7.35 -5.32 12.01
C GLY A 20 -7.28 -3.80 12.27
N VAL A 21 -7.90 -2.98 11.41
CA VAL A 21 -7.96 -1.52 11.62
C VAL A 21 -9.00 -1.19 12.70
N ASN A 22 -8.62 -0.39 13.70
CA ASN A 22 -9.57 0.19 14.66
C ASN A 22 -10.36 1.31 13.96
N THR A 23 -11.56 0.99 13.50
CA THR A 23 -12.41 1.93 12.74
C THR A 23 -13.08 2.98 13.63
N GLU A 24 -13.08 2.81 14.96
CA GLU A 24 -13.65 3.78 15.89
C GLU A 24 -12.72 4.99 16.11
N GLU A 25 -11.41 4.76 15.97
CA GLU A 25 -10.39 5.82 16.06
C GLU A 25 -9.92 6.32 14.68
N LEU A 26 -10.43 5.75 13.60
CA LEU A 26 -10.04 6.12 12.24
C LEU A 26 -10.78 7.39 11.80
N LEU A 27 -10.03 8.48 11.62
CA LEU A 27 -10.57 9.70 11.00
C LEU A 27 -10.68 9.51 9.49
N ILE A 28 -11.88 9.71 8.95
CA ILE A 28 -12.14 9.63 7.51
C ILE A 28 -12.72 10.96 7.04
N SER A 29 -12.11 11.53 6.00
CA SER A 29 -12.60 12.73 5.31
C SER A 29 -12.82 12.42 3.84
N GLN A 30 -13.91 12.94 3.26
CA GLN A 30 -14.26 12.79 1.85
C GLN A 30 -14.53 14.17 1.24
N PRO A 31 -13.48 14.94 0.95
CA PRO A 31 -13.59 16.26 0.33
C PRO A 31 -14.13 16.15 -1.10
N ASP A 32 -14.80 17.20 -1.56
CA ASP A 32 -15.38 17.25 -2.90
C ASP A 32 -14.35 17.67 -3.96
N THR A 33 -13.32 18.44 -3.58
CA THR A 33 -12.28 18.94 -4.50
C THR A 33 -10.87 18.58 -4.03
N GLY A 34 -9.92 18.55 -4.96
CA GLY A 34 -8.51 18.33 -4.66
C GLY A 34 -7.92 19.41 -3.75
N GLU A 35 -8.33 20.66 -3.91
CA GLU A 35 -7.93 21.78 -3.05
C GLU A 35 -8.35 21.54 -1.61
N GLN A 36 -9.62 21.20 -1.37
CA GLN A 36 -10.13 20.89 -0.02
C GLN A 36 -9.40 19.71 0.61
N ALA A 37 -9.14 18.65 -0.16
CA ALA A 37 -8.40 17.49 0.33
C ALA A 37 -6.99 17.88 0.82
N LEU A 38 -6.29 18.70 0.06
CA LEU A 38 -4.93 19.11 0.37
C LEU A 38 -4.87 20.15 1.49
N GLU A 39 -5.89 21.00 1.64
CA GLU A 39 -6.04 21.92 2.77
C GLU A 39 -6.33 21.19 4.08
N ILE A 40 -7.22 20.21 4.06
CA ILE A 40 -7.48 19.33 5.20
C ILE A 40 -6.19 18.59 5.60
N THR A 41 -5.46 18.06 4.60
CA THR A 41 -4.18 17.40 4.80
C THR A 41 -3.17 18.33 5.49
N ASP A 42 -3.00 19.58 5.03
CA ASP A 42 -2.09 20.56 5.61
C ASP A 42 -2.49 20.93 7.05
N THR A 43 -3.79 21.09 7.31
CA THR A 43 -4.33 21.38 8.64
C THR A 43 -4.07 20.25 9.63
N LEU A 44 -4.33 18.99 9.22
CA LEU A 44 -4.07 17.82 10.07
C LEU A 44 -2.59 17.63 10.36
N ILE A 45 -1.70 17.87 9.38
CA ILE A 45 -0.25 17.82 9.60
C ILE A 45 0.15 18.90 10.61
N LYS A 46 -0.29 20.13 10.43
CA LYS A 46 0.04 21.27 11.32
C LYS A 46 -0.43 21.07 12.75
N SER A 47 -1.51 20.34 12.97
CA SER A 47 -1.99 20.02 14.31
C SER A 47 -0.99 19.18 15.12
N GLY A 48 -0.11 18.42 14.47
CA GLY A 48 0.84 17.50 15.09
C GLY A 48 0.20 16.31 15.81
N SER A 49 -1.13 16.15 15.72
CA SER A 49 -1.87 15.09 16.40
C SER A 49 -1.93 13.78 15.61
N MET A 50 -1.54 13.78 14.33
CA MET A 50 -1.60 12.63 13.45
C MET A 50 -0.22 12.01 13.26
N SER A 51 -0.05 10.72 13.57
CA SER A 51 1.18 9.97 13.27
C SER A 51 1.24 9.56 11.80
N VAL A 52 0.10 9.18 11.21
CA VAL A 52 -0.01 8.73 9.82
C VAL A 52 -1.22 9.35 9.16
N LEU A 53 -1.03 9.87 7.95
CA LEU A 53 -2.09 10.40 7.10
C LEU A 53 -1.99 9.75 5.71
N VAL A 54 -3.11 9.22 5.22
CA VAL A 54 -3.17 8.56 3.90
C VAL A 54 -4.10 9.33 2.98
N VAL A 55 -3.59 9.69 1.80
CA VAL A 55 -4.38 10.28 0.70
C VAL A 55 -4.62 9.20 -0.36
N ASP A 56 -5.85 8.67 -0.40
CA ASP A 56 -6.26 7.64 -1.35
C ASP A 56 -7.36 8.19 -2.28
N SER A 57 -7.08 8.53 -3.48
CA SER A 57 -5.80 8.49 -4.19
C SER A 57 -5.53 9.84 -4.88
N VAL A 58 -4.28 10.08 -5.26
CA VAL A 58 -3.92 11.28 -6.05
C VAL A 58 -4.75 11.42 -7.31
N ALA A 59 -5.12 10.30 -7.94
CA ALA A 59 -5.96 10.30 -9.16
C ALA A 59 -7.37 10.88 -8.93
N ALA A 60 -7.85 10.89 -7.69
CA ALA A 60 -9.16 11.43 -7.31
C ALA A 60 -9.10 12.89 -6.84
N LEU A 61 -7.90 13.50 -6.76
CA LEU A 61 -7.75 14.91 -6.41
C LEU A 61 -8.06 15.79 -7.63
N THR A 62 -9.35 15.91 -7.93
CA THR A 62 -9.83 16.73 -9.06
C THR A 62 -9.82 18.20 -8.68
N PRO A 63 -9.14 19.07 -9.45
CA PRO A 63 -9.19 20.52 -9.24
C PRO A 63 -10.62 21.06 -9.31
N ARG A 64 -10.93 22.07 -8.50
CA ARG A 64 -12.25 22.71 -8.48
C ARG A 64 -12.66 23.21 -9.88
N ALA A 65 -11.75 23.86 -10.59
CA ALA A 65 -12.00 24.37 -11.92
C ALA A 65 -12.37 23.29 -12.95
N GLU A 66 -11.89 22.06 -12.75
CA GLU A 66 -12.26 20.90 -13.57
C GLU A 66 -13.66 20.37 -13.23
N ILE A 67 -14.08 20.51 -11.97
CA ILE A 67 -15.42 20.09 -11.52
C ILE A 67 -16.49 21.09 -11.94
N GLU A 68 -16.16 22.39 -11.94
CA GLU A 68 -17.06 23.50 -12.28
C GLU A 68 -17.11 23.78 -13.79
N GLY A 69 -16.16 23.23 -14.58
CA GLY A 69 -16.11 23.37 -16.03
C GLY A 69 -17.14 22.48 -16.75
N ASP A 70 -17.38 22.78 -18.01
CA ASP A 70 -18.29 22.02 -18.86
C ASP A 70 -17.67 20.69 -19.32
N MET A 71 -18.53 19.73 -19.64
CA MET A 71 -18.12 18.44 -20.19
C MET A 71 -17.45 18.63 -21.55
N GLY A 72 -16.14 18.33 -21.63
CA GLY A 72 -15.33 18.47 -22.83
C GLY A 72 -14.29 19.59 -22.75
N ASP A 73 -14.33 20.40 -21.71
CA ASP A 73 -13.28 21.39 -21.46
C ASP A 73 -11.92 20.75 -21.25
N THR A 74 -10.89 21.34 -21.84
CA THR A 74 -9.52 20.89 -21.71
C THR A 74 -8.82 21.54 -20.52
N HIS A 75 -8.65 20.80 -19.45
CA HIS A 75 -7.98 21.27 -18.23
C HIS A 75 -6.55 20.74 -18.11
N VAL A 76 -5.74 20.98 -19.15
CA VAL A 76 -4.37 20.43 -19.24
C VAL A 76 -3.50 20.92 -18.07
N GLY A 77 -3.02 19.97 -17.28
CA GLY A 77 -2.01 20.21 -16.25
C GLY A 77 -2.50 20.86 -14.95
N LEU A 78 -3.80 21.12 -14.77
CA LEU A 78 -4.33 21.71 -13.54
C LEU A 78 -4.00 20.86 -12.31
N GLN A 79 -4.25 19.55 -12.36
CA GLN A 79 -3.92 18.64 -11.28
C GLN A 79 -2.42 18.64 -10.96
N ALA A 80 -1.55 18.71 -11.96
CA ALA A 80 -0.11 18.76 -11.77
C ALA A 80 0.34 20.05 -11.09
N ARG A 81 -0.29 21.20 -11.44
CA ARG A 81 -0.05 22.50 -10.79
C ARG A 81 -0.51 22.47 -9.34
N LEU A 82 -1.72 21.97 -9.07
CA LEU A 82 -2.28 21.81 -7.72
C LEU A 82 -1.34 20.97 -6.85
N MET A 83 -0.93 19.80 -7.32
CA MET A 83 0.02 18.93 -6.60
C MET A 83 1.36 19.60 -6.36
N SER A 84 1.90 20.31 -7.33
CA SER A 84 3.17 21.03 -7.20
C SER A 84 3.12 22.12 -6.14
N GLN A 85 2.02 22.89 -6.11
CA GLN A 85 1.78 23.94 -5.13
C GLN A 85 1.58 23.35 -3.72
N ALA A 86 0.75 22.34 -3.59
CA ALA A 86 0.44 21.70 -2.33
C ALA A 86 1.68 21.05 -1.71
N LEU A 87 2.47 20.30 -2.48
CA LEU A 87 3.66 19.61 -1.97
C LEU A 87 4.73 20.58 -1.46
N ARG A 88 4.89 21.76 -2.09
CA ARG A 88 5.76 22.81 -1.56
C ARG A 88 5.33 23.27 -0.16
N LYS A 89 4.02 23.42 0.04
CA LYS A 89 3.43 23.85 1.31
C LYS A 89 3.52 22.72 2.36
N LEU A 90 3.08 21.52 1.99
CA LEU A 90 3.06 20.34 2.86
C LEU A 90 4.45 19.95 3.36
N THR A 91 5.49 20.04 2.50
CA THR A 91 6.86 19.70 2.90
C THR A 91 7.35 20.58 4.06
N GLY A 92 7.00 21.87 4.05
CA GLY A 92 7.31 22.77 5.16
C GLY A 92 6.55 22.43 6.45
N SER A 93 5.33 21.92 6.35
CA SER A 93 4.53 21.49 7.51
C SER A 93 5.02 20.13 8.03
N ILE A 94 5.25 19.16 7.15
CA ILE A 94 5.74 17.81 7.50
C ILE A 94 7.11 17.87 8.22
N SER A 95 8.03 18.75 7.76
CA SER A 95 9.35 18.86 8.38
C SER A 95 9.34 19.33 9.85
N ARG A 96 8.22 19.89 10.31
CA ARG A 96 8.04 20.41 11.68
C ARG A 96 7.21 19.47 12.56
N THR A 97 6.66 18.43 12.00
CA THR A 97 5.82 17.45 12.69
C THR A 97 6.35 16.04 12.43
N ASN A 98 6.02 15.11 13.31
CA ASN A 98 6.38 13.69 13.12
C ASN A 98 5.30 12.91 12.35
N THR A 99 4.58 13.59 11.45
CA THR A 99 3.50 12.98 10.67
C THR A 99 4.06 12.31 9.41
N MET A 100 3.80 11.03 9.24
CA MET A 100 4.04 10.31 7.99
C MET A 100 2.88 10.55 7.03
N VAL A 101 3.15 11.05 5.83
CA VAL A 101 2.13 11.23 4.79
C VAL A 101 2.33 10.24 3.66
N ILE A 102 1.30 9.43 3.39
CA ILE A 102 1.29 8.41 2.35
C ILE A 102 0.34 8.84 1.22
N PHE A 103 0.87 9.03 0.03
CA PHE A 103 0.09 9.27 -1.18
C PHE A 103 -0.04 7.97 -1.98
N ILE A 104 -1.26 7.49 -2.15
CA ILE A 104 -1.56 6.38 -3.06
C ILE A 104 -1.78 6.96 -4.45
N ASN A 105 -1.13 6.38 -5.46
CA ASN A 105 -1.27 6.85 -6.83
C ASN A 105 -1.60 5.69 -7.77
N GLN A 106 -2.12 6.04 -8.95
CA GLN A 106 -2.46 5.08 -9.99
C GLN A 106 -1.49 5.22 -11.16
N ILE A 107 -1.13 4.09 -11.77
CA ILE A 107 -0.34 4.05 -12.98
C ILE A 107 -1.26 4.34 -14.16
N ARG A 108 -0.77 5.17 -15.08
CA ARG A 108 -1.39 5.51 -16.34
C ARG A 108 -0.40 5.24 -17.47
N MET A 109 -0.91 4.98 -18.66
CA MET A 109 -0.09 4.79 -19.86
C MET A 109 -0.13 6.06 -20.69
N LYS A 110 1.04 6.57 -21.08
CA LYS A 110 1.15 7.65 -22.06
C LYS A 110 1.02 7.07 -23.47
N ILE A 111 0.14 7.65 -24.26
CA ILE A 111 -0.02 7.31 -25.68
C ILE A 111 1.14 7.92 -26.47
N GLY A 112 1.66 7.20 -27.47
CA GLY A 112 2.66 7.71 -28.42
C GLY A 112 4.10 7.69 -27.90
N VAL A 113 4.40 7.02 -26.81
CA VAL A 113 5.81 6.83 -26.35
C VAL A 113 6.44 5.68 -27.12
N MET A 114 7.34 5.99 -28.06
CA MET A 114 8.05 4.99 -28.85
C MET A 114 9.30 4.44 -28.13
N PHE A 115 9.92 5.20 -27.22
CA PHE A 115 11.12 4.81 -26.49
C PHE A 115 10.97 5.05 -24.99
N GLY A 116 11.50 4.14 -24.16
CA GLY A 116 11.42 4.21 -22.71
C GLY A 116 10.12 3.64 -22.16
N SER A 117 9.86 3.85 -20.87
CA SER A 117 8.62 3.36 -20.22
C SER A 117 7.45 4.30 -20.49
N PRO A 118 6.35 3.81 -21.06
CA PRO A 118 5.15 4.60 -21.28
C PRO A 118 4.40 4.88 -19.95
N GLU A 119 4.80 4.25 -18.85
CA GLU A 119 4.13 4.37 -17.57
C GLU A 119 4.33 5.75 -16.93
N THR A 120 3.26 6.33 -16.46
CA THR A 120 3.24 7.59 -15.72
C THR A 120 2.25 7.50 -14.56
N THR A 121 2.22 8.53 -13.72
CA THR A 121 1.30 8.61 -12.58
C THR A 121 0.47 9.89 -12.69
N SER A 122 -0.73 9.89 -12.08
CA SER A 122 -1.57 11.09 -11.98
C SER A 122 -0.89 12.18 -11.14
N GLY A 123 -1.28 13.46 -11.33
CA GLY A 123 -0.76 14.59 -10.56
C GLY A 123 0.64 15.05 -10.95
N GLY A 124 1.14 14.66 -12.13
CA GLY A 124 2.43 15.12 -12.67
C GLY A 124 3.64 14.49 -11.98
N ASN A 125 4.78 15.17 -12.04
CA ASN A 125 6.06 14.63 -11.54
C ASN A 125 6.43 15.09 -10.13
N SER A 126 5.69 16.02 -9.52
CA SER A 126 6.06 16.64 -8.25
C SER A 126 6.27 15.62 -7.12
N LEU A 127 5.37 14.64 -6.97
CA LEU A 127 5.53 13.58 -5.97
C LEU A 127 6.81 12.77 -6.14
N LYS A 128 7.28 12.58 -7.38
CA LYS A 128 8.54 11.85 -7.63
C LYS A 128 9.75 12.56 -7.02
N PHE A 129 9.72 13.89 -6.95
CA PHE A 129 10.79 14.70 -6.38
C PHE A 129 10.65 14.84 -4.86
N TYR A 130 9.45 15.17 -4.38
CA TYR A 130 9.21 15.45 -2.95
C TYR A 130 9.23 14.20 -2.07
N SER A 131 8.76 13.05 -2.55
CA SER A 131 8.72 11.83 -1.75
C SER A 131 10.10 11.38 -1.27
N SER A 132 10.19 10.94 -0.02
CA SER A 132 11.38 10.32 0.57
C SER A 132 11.50 8.86 0.14
N VAL A 133 10.39 8.14 0.12
CA VAL A 133 10.30 6.74 -0.33
C VAL A 133 9.25 6.64 -1.43
N ARG A 134 9.54 5.84 -2.47
CA ARG A 134 8.56 5.47 -3.51
C ARG A 134 8.59 3.98 -3.71
N MET A 135 7.42 3.39 -3.69
CA MET A 135 7.21 1.96 -3.90
C MET A 135 6.34 1.75 -5.14
N ASP A 136 6.76 0.85 -6.01
CA ASP A 136 5.96 0.33 -7.13
C ASP A 136 5.38 -1.01 -6.69
N ILE A 137 4.05 -1.12 -6.72
CA ILE A 137 3.30 -2.28 -6.25
C ILE A 137 2.63 -2.93 -7.44
N ARG A 138 2.92 -4.23 -7.67
CA ARG A 138 2.40 -5.01 -8.80
C ARG A 138 1.82 -6.33 -8.35
N ARG A 139 0.65 -6.66 -8.86
CA ARG A 139 0.15 -8.03 -8.82
C ARG A 139 0.91 -8.85 -9.86
N ILE A 140 1.54 -9.96 -9.42
CA ILE A 140 2.32 -10.84 -10.29
C ILE A 140 1.69 -12.22 -10.48
N GLY A 141 0.76 -12.61 -9.61
CA GLY A 141 0.08 -13.89 -9.69
C GLY A 141 -1.25 -13.91 -8.96
N ALA A 142 -2.04 -14.93 -9.21
CA ALA A 142 -3.25 -15.22 -8.45
C ALA A 142 -3.01 -16.46 -7.58
N ILE A 143 -3.41 -16.38 -6.33
CA ILE A 143 -3.41 -17.52 -5.40
C ILE A 143 -4.76 -18.20 -5.50
N LYS A 144 -4.74 -19.47 -5.81
CA LYS A 144 -5.94 -20.28 -5.96
C LYS A 144 -6.04 -21.34 -4.86
N ASP A 145 -7.24 -21.52 -4.36
CA ASP A 145 -7.62 -22.69 -3.56
C ASP A 145 -8.67 -23.45 -4.39
N LYS A 146 -8.24 -24.58 -4.96
CA LYS A 146 -8.98 -25.31 -5.98
C LYS A 146 -9.35 -24.38 -7.15
N ASP A 147 -10.63 -24.14 -7.41
CA ASP A 147 -11.14 -23.27 -8.48
C ASP A 147 -11.32 -21.81 -8.06
N ASN A 148 -11.17 -21.49 -6.77
CA ASN A 148 -11.42 -20.15 -6.24
C ASN A 148 -10.12 -19.34 -6.13
N ILE A 149 -10.16 -18.08 -6.57
CA ILE A 149 -9.07 -17.13 -6.34
C ILE A 149 -9.24 -16.55 -4.93
N VAL A 150 -8.30 -16.88 -4.04
CA VAL A 150 -8.33 -16.47 -2.62
C VAL A 150 -7.36 -15.34 -2.28
N GLY A 151 -6.50 -14.99 -3.21
CA GLY A 151 -5.52 -13.92 -3.00
C GLY A 151 -4.68 -13.63 -4.24
N ASN A 152 -3.68 -12.77 -4.05
CA ASN A 152 -2.73 -12.41 -5.09
C ASN A 152 -1.31 -12.46 -4.54
N THR A 153 -0.37 -12.95 -5.33
CA THR A 153 1.05 -12.71 -5.09
C THR A 153 1.37 -11.30 -5.57
N THR A 154 1.93 -10.50 -4.69
CA THR A 154 2.20 -9.07 -4.90
C THR A 154 3.70 -8.83 -4.82
N ARG A 155 4.22 -8.06 -5.78
CA ARG A 155 5.60 -7.59 -5.78
C ARG A 155 5.64 -6.11 -5.44
N VAL A 156 6.51 -5.74 -4.51
CA VAL A 156 6.82 -4.35 -4.18
C VAL A 156 8.28 -4.08 -4.51
N LYS A 157 8.52 -3.08 -5.35
CA LYS A 157 9.85 -2.58 -5.68
C LYS A 157 10.03 -1.18 -5.08
N VAL A 158 11.04 -1.00 -4.26
CA VAL A 158 11.42 0.32 -3.75
C VAL A 158 12.19 1.06 -4.83
N VAL A 159 11.53 1.94 -5.58
CA VAL A 159 12.11 2.65 -6.72
C VAL A 159 12.85 3.93 -6.33
N LYS A 160 12.61 4.45 -5.13
CA LYS A 160 13.33 5.57 -4.51
C LYS A 160 13.34 5.40 -3.01
N ASN A 161 14.48 5.65 -2.40
CA ASN A 161 14.62 5.69 -0.95
C ASN A 161 15.72 6.68 -0.56
N LYS A 162 15.40 7.66 0.30
CA LYS A 162 16.33 8.65 0.83
C LYS A 162 16.87 8.29 2.21
N VAL A 163 16.28 7.28 2.86
CA VAL A 163 16.59 6.90 4.25
C VAL A 163 17.29 5.54 4.37
N ALA A 164 17.34 4.77 3.28
CA ALA A 164 18.03 3.48 3.19
C ALA A 164 18.37 3.16 1.72
N PRO A 165 19.19 2.13 1.42
CA PRO A 165 19.48 1.71 0.05
C PRO A 165 18.21 1.39 -0.73
N PRO A 166 18.01 1.99 -1.93
CA PRO A 166 16.84 1.74 -2.77
C PRO A 166 16.98 0.43 -3.56
N PHE A 167 15.99 0.18 -4.42
CA PHE A 167 15.91 -0.92 -5.40
C PHE A 167 15.70 -2.32 -4.82
N LYS A 168 15.44 -2.42 -3.52
CA LYS A 168 15.01 -3.70 -2.94
C LYS A 168 13.66 -4.12 -3.54
N VAL A 169 13.52 -5.42 -3.76
CA VAL A 169 12.29 -6.05 -4.26
C VAL A 169 11.86 -7.09 -3.24
N VAL A 170 10.60 -7.06 -2.86
CA VAL A 170 9.96 -8.06 -2.01
C VAL A 170 8.71 -8.59 -2.68
N GLU A 171 8.41 -9.85 -2.48
CA GLU A 171 7.20 -10.52 -2.96
C GLU A 171 6.53 -11.17 -1.77
N PHE A 172 5.21 -11.04 -1.69
CA PHE A 172 4.41 -11.61 -0.62
C PHE A 172 3.01 -11.93 -1.11
N ASP A 173 2.32 -12.77 -0.34
CA ASP A 173 0.95 -13.14 -0.59
C ASP A 173 -0.01 -12.16 0.09
N LEU A 174 -0.93 -11.60 -0.69
CA LEU A 174 -2.03 -10.77 -0.23
C LEU A 174 -3.33 -11.58 -0.30
N MET A 175 -3.82 -12.02 0.84
CA MET A 175 -5.02 -12.85 0.95
C MET A 175 -6.27 -11.98 1.06
N TYR A 176 -7.32 -12.30 0.34
CA TYR A 176 -8.57 -11.54 0.37
C TYR A 176 -9.23 -11.63 1.76
N GLY A 177 -9.53 -10.46 2.33
CA GLY A 177 -10.14 -10.32 3.65
C GLY A 177 -9.25 -10.65 4.85
N LYS A 178 -7.99 -11.06 4.61
CA LYS A 178 -7.00 -11.34 5.66
C LYS A 178 -5.78 -10.40 5.61
N GLY A 179 -5.52 -9.79 4.42
CA GLY A 179 -4.36 -8.95 4.22
C GLY A 179 -3.09 -9.73 3.88
N ILE A 180 -1.94 -9.19 4.25
CA ILE A 180 -0.63 -9.81 3.98
C ILE A 180 -0.49 -11.11 4.80
N SER A 181 -0.09 -12.20 4.13
CA SER A 181 0.14 -13.49 4.77
C SER A 181 1.51 -13.51 5.49
N LYS A 182 1.55 -12.99 6.72
CA LYS A 182 2.77 -12.98 7.53
C LYS A 182 3.39 -14.37 7.68
N VAL A 183 2.56 -15.38 7.90
CA VAL A 183 3.00 -16.77 8.07
C VAL A 183 3.64 -17.32 6.80
N GLY A 184 3.08 -16.97 5.62
CA GLY A 184 3.67 -17.34 4.33
C GLY A 184 5.06 -16.75 4.14
N GLU A 185 5.25 -15.48 4.54
CA GLU A 185 6.56 -14.84 4.50
C GLU A 185 7.57 -15.50 5.45
N LEU A 186 7.15 -15.88 6.66
CA LEU A 186 8.02 -16.57 7.60
C LEU A 186 8.55 -17.90 7.04
N ILE A 187 7.71 -18.66 6.33
CA ILE A 187 8.14 -19.89 5.66
C ILE A 187 9.15 -19.58 4.54
N ASP A 188 8.84 -18.60 3.68
CA ASP A 188 9.67 -18.30 2.52
C ASP A 188 11.01 -17.66 2.92
N LEU A 189 11.00 -16.73 3.86
CA LEU A 189 12.21 -16.10 4.37
C LEU A 189 13.02 -17.05 5.25
N GLY A 190 12.35 -17.83 6.11
CA GLY A 190 12.99 -18.85 6.93
C GLY A 190 13.69 -19.92 6.09
N ALA A 191 13.08 -20.33 4.98
CA ALA A 191 13.71 -21.27 4.05
C ALA A 191 14.91 -20.65 3.28
N LYS A 192 14.85 -19.34 2.98
CA LYS A 192 15.98 -18.62 2.36
C LYS A 192 17.15 -18.39 3.32
N ALA A 193 16.87 -18.29 4.60
CA ALA A 193 17.86 -18.09 5.66
C ALA A 193 18.33 -19.40 6.30
N ASP A 194 17.93 -20.57 5.76
CA ASP A 194 18.21 -21.89 6.27
C ASP A 194 17.76 -22.12 7.74
N ILE A 195 16.84 -21.28 8.25
CA ILE A 195 16.20 -21.41 9.56
C ILE A 195 15.11 -22.49 9.51
N VAL A 196 14.36 -22.50 8.40
CA VAL A 196 13.39 -23.54 8.08
C VAL A 196 14.00 -24.44 7.02
N GLU A 197 14.22 -25.69 7.37
CA GLU A 197 14.78 -26.69 6.47
C GLU A 197 13.77 -27.05 5.39
N LYS A 198 14.19 -27.02 4.12
CA LYS A 198 13.37 -27.44 3.00
C LYS A 198 14.03 -28.61 2.27
N SER A 199 13.41 -29.78 2.37
CA SER A 199 13.86 -30.99 1.66
C SER A 199 12.76 -31.47 0.71
N GLY A 200 12.93 -31.19 -0.58
CA GLY A 200 11.91 -31.45 -1.60
C GLY A 200 10.60 -30.72 -1.29
N ALA A 201 9.52 -31.47 -1.06
CA ALA A 201 8.22 -30.91 -0.68
C ALA A 201 8.04 -30.71 0.84
N TRP A 202 8.97 -31.16 1.66
CA TRP A 202 8.86 -31.11 3.11
C TRP A 202 9.54 -29.88 3.69
N TYR A 203 8.88 -29.30 4.68
CA TYR A 203 9.42 -28.24 5.54
C TYR A 203 9.62 -28.78 6.95
N ALA A 204 10.76 -28.45 7.57
CA ALA A 204 11.08 -28.83 8.94
C ALA A 204 11.64 -27.62 9.71
N TYR A 205 11.44 -27.60 11.00
CA TYR A 205 11.99 -26.62 11.91
C TYR A 205 12.53 -27.31 13.16
N LYS A 206 13.79 -27.05 13.51
CA LYS A 206 14.49 -27.71 14.63
C LYS A 206 14.40 -29.25 14.57
N GLY A 207 14.47 -29.84 13.37
CA GLY A 207 14.40 -31.29 13.15
C GLY A 207 12.97 -31.86 13.14
N GLU A 208 11.93 -31.06 13.45
CA GLU A 208 10.54 -31.49 13.39
C GLU A 208 9.90 -31.14 12.05
N LYS A 209 9.19 -32.08 11.43
CA LYS A 209 8.45 -31.83 10.19
C LYS A 209 7.24 -30.94 10.47
N ILE A 210 7.20 -29.75 9.88
CA ILE A 210 6.12 -28.77 10.04
C ILE A 210 5.07 -28.83 8.93
N GLY A 211 5.35 -29.52 7.83
CA GLY A 211 4.36 -29.73 6.77
C GLY A 211 4.94 -30.24 5.46
N GLN A 212 4.11 -30.97 4.72
CA GLN A 212 4.37 -31.29 3.33
C GLN A 212 3.70 -30.25 2.43
N GLY A 213 4.51 -29.48 1.71
CA GLY A 213 4.07 -28.32 0.94
C GLY A 213 3.93 -27.06 1.79
N ARG A 214 4.02 -25.92 1.06
CA ARG A 214 4.01 -24.57 1.66
C ARG A 214 2.72 -24.30 2.46
N GLU A 215 1.57 -24.74 1.95
CA GLU A 215 0.27 -24.49 2.60
C GLU A 215 0.13 -25.24 3.93
N ASN A 216 0.58 -26.49 4.01
CA ASN A 216 0.55 -27.24 5.27
C ASN A 216 1.54 -26.64 6.30
N ALA A 217 2.71 -26.19 5.87
CA ALA A 217 3.65 -25.48 6.73
C ALA A 217 3.06 -24.17 7.27
N LYS A 218 2.29 -23.40 6.44
CA LYS A 218 1.55 -22.21 6.88
C LYS A 218 0.52 -22.56 7.94
N LEU A 219 -0.29 -23.59 7.71
CA LEU A 219 -1.31 -24.05 8.68
C LEU A 219 -0.67 -24.46 10.02
N TYR A 220 0.48 -25.15 9.97
CA TYR A 220 1.22 -25.48 11.18
C TYR A 220 1.63 -24.23 11.97
N LEU A 221 2.19 -23.21 11.32
CA LEU A 221 2.61 -21.98 11.98
C LEU A 221 1.40 -21.14 12.48
N GLU A 222 0.27 -21.17 11.77
CA GLU A 222 -0.98 -20.54 12.25
C GLU A 222 -1.47 -21.18 13.57
N GLN A 223 -1.31 -22.51 13.71
CA GLN A 223 -1.68 -23.27 14.90
C GLN A 223 -0.63 -23.19 16.02
N ASN A 224 0.62 -22.87 15.67
CA ASN A 224 1.76 -22.81 16.59
C ASN A 224 2.41 -21.41 16.62
N PRO A 225 1.76 -20.41 17.23
CA PRO A 225 2.26 -19.02 17.23
C PRO A 225 3.60 -18.85 17.94
N LYS A 226 3.98 -19.75 18.86
CA LYS A 226 5.31 -19.75 19.49
C LYS A 226 6.41 -20.05 18.48
N ALA A 227 6.24 -21.12 17.68
CA ALA A 227 7.18 -21.47 16.63
C ALA A 227 7.29 -20.36 15.57
N ALA A 228 6.16 -19.74 15.20
CA ALA A 228 6.14 -18.59 14.29
C ALA A 228 6.95 -17.39 14.84
N ALA A 229 6.81 -17.07 16.12
CA ALA A 229 7.55 -16.00 16.78
C ALA A 229 9.07 -16.30 16.87
N GLU A 230 9.44 -17.53 17.17
CA GLU A 230 10.85 -17.94 17.19
C GLU A 230 11.50 -17.84 15.80
N ILE A 231 10.80 -18.31 14.76
CA ILE A 231 11.28 -18.16 13.36
C ILE A 231 11.39 -16.70 12.98
N GLU A 232 10.41 -15.85 13.36
CA GLU A 232 10.46 -14.41 13.09
C GLU A 232 11.68 -13.76 13.77
N MET A 233 11.96 -14.10 15.02
CA MET A 233 13.14 -13.58 15.73
C MET A 233 14.43 -13.99 15.03
N ALA A 234 14.58 -15.27 14.71
CA ALA A 234 15.76 -15.78 14.03
C ALA A 234 15.98 -15.18 12.62
N ILE A 235 14.90 -14.81 11.89
CA ILE A 235 15.00 -14.12 10.59
C ILE A 235 15.47 -12.66 10.75
N ARG A 236 15.17 -12.03 11.90
CA ARG A 236 15.53 -10.62 12.17
C ARG A 236 16.93 -10.43 12.72
N GLU A 237 17.55 -11.47 13.25
CA GLU A 237 18.96 -11.49 13.65
C GLU A 237 19.89 -11.62 12.45
#